data_cfa06b3965321fb24b5f6df966287e32
#
_entry.id   cfa06b3965321fb24b5f6df966287e32
#
_cell.length_a   1.000
_cell.length_b   1.000
_cell.length_c   1.000
_cell.angle_alpha   90.00
_cell.angle_beta   90.00
_cell.angle_gamma   90.00
#
_symmetry.space_group_name_H-M   'P 1'
#
loop_
_entity.id
_entity.type
_entity.pdbx_description
1 polymer ?
#
loop_
_entity_poly.entity_id
_entity_poly.type
_entity_poly.pdbx_seq_one_letter_code
_entity_poly.pdbx_strand_id
1 'polypeptide(L)'
;YFSVFLSGILFAMCAVSAVDFISLFVSLEALGLSCYLLLALNKNPNAKQLTFGYLVQGAVVSSLFLMGLSLIYGMCAHFDFEQISLYFANLSSVMGQPQVLLTFALILMMCTFLFKLGLVPFSSWLPDTFEGASYPIGAYMSSIPVLACFGIFSRILMIFLNYTFTMKIVLACIAVVTIIFGSLSAIRQESLKRLMAYSMSVQSGIMLLGMCVFSVYSLSSVLFYLFCYVFANIGAWSAIILLYNSAKLENLNDLKGIIYHRPYYVIAFTVVLIALAGLAPTCGFVAKMYIFSAVARSGFIFLPFLLIALVSSVIMIYGYWRIIRAMFRRIETKIEVDNQVISSKFILYACAFATVGICFLADKIIQLCQLAAYYM
;
A
#
# COMPACT_ATOMS: atom_id res chain seq x y z
N TYR A 1 -4.80 -23.22 -5.86
CA TYR A 1 -5.01 -21.78 -5.87
C TYR A 1 -5.25 -21.26 -4.45
N PHE A 2 -6.26 -21.77 -3.74
CA PHE A 2 -6.59 -21.34 -2.38
C PHE A 2 -5.47 -21.64 -1.37
N SER A 3 -4.75 -22.76 -1.50
CA SER A 3 -3.62 -23.09 -0.62
C SER A 3 -2.49 -22.07 -0.71
N VAL A 4 -2.14 -21.60 -1.92
CA VAL A 4 -1.12 -20.57 -2.11
C VAL A 4 -1.60 -19.22 -1.57
N PHE A 5 -2.87 -18.90 -1.70
CA PHE A 5 -3.46 -17.69 -1.14
C PHE A 5 -3.37 -17.69 0.41
N LEU A 6 -3.76 -18.80 1.05
CA LEU A 6 -3.69 -18.94 2.51
C LEU A 6 -2.24 -18.97 3.02
N SER A 7 -1.34 -19.66 2.32
CA SER A 7 0.08 -19.66 2.69
C SER A 7 0.69 -18.27 2.64
N GLY A 8 0.31 -17.43 1.66
CA GLY A 8 0.77 -16.05 1.60
C GLY A 8 0.28 -15.20 2.77
N ILE A 9 -0.97 -15.39 3.25
CA ILE A 9 -1.46 -14.73 4.47
C ILE A 9 -0.64 -15.18 5.69
N LEU A 10 -0.38 -16.48 5.82
CA LEU A 10 0.43 -17.04 6.90
C LEU A 10 1.85 -16.43 6.89
N PHE A 11 2.50 -16.36 5.73
CA PHE A 11 3.83 -15.75 5.61
C PHE A 11 3.81 -14.25 5.93
N ALA A 12 2.74 -13.53 5.57
CA ALA A 12 2.56 -12.14 5.97
C ALA A 12 2.49 -11.98 7.49
N MET A 13 1.75 -12.88 8.18
CA MET A 13 1.67 -12.89 9.64
C MET A 13 3.01 -13.24 10.28
N CYS A 14 3.72 -14.27 9.78
CA CYS A 14 5.05 -14.63 10.24
C CYS A 14 6.05 -13.48 10.07
N ALA A 15 6.00 -12.77 8.96
CA ALA A 15 6.89 -11.65 8.68
C ALA A 15 6.66 -10.47 9.66
N VAL A 16 5.41 -10.17 10.00
CA VAL A 16 5.08 -9.12 10.99
C VAL A 16 5.46 -9.52 12.41
N SER A 17 5.37 -10.81 12.75
CA SER A 17 5.71 -11.34 14.09
C SER A 17 7.19 -11.70 14.27
N ALA A 18 8.03 -11.59 13.21
CA ALA A 18 9.44 -11.91 13.26
C ALA A 18 10.17 -11.12 14.36
N VAL A 19 11.08 -11.76 15.09
CA VAL A 19 11.90 -11.13 16.15
C VAL A 19 13.36 -10.94 15.73
N ASP A 20 13.75 -11.49 14.60
CA ASP A 20 15.08 -11.39 14.01
C ASP A 20 15.01 -11.15 12.49
N PHE A 21 16.11 -10.63 11.91
CA PHE A 21 16.17 -10.30 10.49
C PHE A 21 16.18 -11.53 9.57
N ILE A 22 16.59 -12.71 10.04
CA ILE A 22 16.61 -13.92 9.22
C ILE A 22 15.20 -14.44 9.04
N SER A 23 14.45 -14.61 10.13
CA SER A 23 13.03 -15.04 10.08
C SER A 23 12.18 -14.05 9.30
N LEU A 24 12.46 -12.75 9.46
CA LEU A 24 11.82 -11.71 8.69
C LEU A 24 12.08 -11.85 7.18
N PHE A 25 13.35 -12.00 6.78
CA PHE A 25 13.72 -12.15 5.38
C PHE A 25 13.08 -13.38 4.74
N VAL A 26 13.17 -14.54 5.40
CA VAL A 26 12.57 -15.80 4.91
C VAL A 26 11.06 -15.65 4.73
N SER A 27 10.37 -15.05 5.70
CA SER A 27 8.93 -14.84 5.63
C SER A 27 8.53 -13.83 4.54
N LEU A 28 9.31 -12.77 4.34
CA LEU A 28 9.11 -11.79 3.26
C LEU A 28 9.30 -12.41 1.87
N GLU A 29 10.31 -13.26 1.70
CA GLU A 29 10.54 -13.96 0.44
C GLU A 29 9.44 -14.99 0.17
N ALA A 30 9.02 -15.74 1.18
CA ALA A 30 7.92 -16.69 1.06
C ALA A 30 6.60 -15.99 0.69
N LEU A 31 6.34 -14.81 1.24
CA LEU A 31 5.22 -13.95 0.83
C LEU A 31 5.37 -13.52 -0.64
N GLY A 32 6.57 -13.12 -1.08
CA GLY A 32 6.85 -12.78 -2.47
C GLY A 32 6.62 -13.97 -3.41
N LEU A 33 7.13 -15.15 -3.06
CA LEU A 33 6.92 -16.38 -3.82
C LEU A 33 5.44 -16.73 -3.97
N SER A 34 4.63 -16.52 -2.93
CA SER A 34 3.18 -16.73 -3.01
C SER A 34 2.54 -15.81 -4.06
N CYS A 35 2.95 -14.53 -4.14
CA CYS A 35 2.49 -13.60 -5.16
C CYS A 35 2.91 -14.02 -6.57
N TYR A 36 4.16 -14.45 -6.76
CA TYR A 36 4.65 -14.92 -8.06
C TYR A 36 3.89 -16.17 -8.51
N LEU A 37 3.66 -17.13 -7.62
CA LEU A 37 2.90 -18.35 -7.92
C LEU A 37 1.45 -18.02 -8.28
N LEU A 38 0.78 -17.14 -7.53
CA LEU A 38 -0.59 -16.72 -7.83
C LEU A 38 -0.71 -16.08 -9.22
N LEU A 39 0.26 -15.23 -9.60
CA LEU A 39 0.32 -14.63 -10.93
C LEU A 39 0.58 -15.67 -12.01
N ALA A 40 1.51 -16.61 -11.79
CA ALA A 40 1.87 -17.67 -12.74
C ALA A 40 0.72 -18.64 -13.02
N LEU A 41 -0.17 -18.85 -12.04
CA LEU A 41 -1.37 -19.70 -12.18
C LEU A 41 -2.45 -19.07 -13.07
N ASN A 42 -2.29 -17.81 -13.49
CA ASN A 42 -3.23 -17.17 -14.40
C ASN A 42 -3.13 -17.81 -15.79
N LYS A 43 -4.28 -18.07 -16.42
CA LYS A 43 -4.35 -18.70 -17.76
C LYS A 43 -3.96 -17.75 -18.90
N ASN A 44 -3.82 -16.46 -18.63
CA ASN A 44 -3.43 -15.49 -19.66
C ASN A 44 -1.95 -15.72 -20.07
N PRO A 45 -1.63 -15.91 -21.36
CA PRO A 45 -0.26 -16.15 -21.82
C PRO A 45 0.70 -15.00 -21.47
N ASN A 46 0.23 -13.75 -21.51
CA ASN A 46 1.03 -12.58 -21.16
C ASN A 46 1.36 -12.53 -19.65
N ALA A 47 0.53 -13.14 -18.80
CA ALA A 47 0.75 -13.14 -17.36
C ALA A 47 2.07 -13.84 -16.96
N LYS A 48 2.48 -14.88 -17.69
CA LYS A 48 3.75 -15.58 -17.41
C LYS A 48 4.97 -14.70 -17.64
N GLN A 49 4.99 -13.93 -18.72
CA GLN A 49 6.08 -12.99 -19.00
C GLN A 49 6.15 -11.89 -17.96
N LEU A 50 5.01 -11.34 -17.57
CA LEU A 50 4.91 -10.31 -16.53
C LEU A 50 5.33 -10.86 -15.16
N THR A 51 4.93 -12.10 -14.84
CA THR A 51 5.36 -12.78 -13.62
C THR A 51 6.88 -12.96 -13.57
N PHE A 52 7.48 -13.36 -14.69
CA PHE A 52 8.94 -13.51 -14.78
C PHE A 52 9.66 -12.17 -14.56
N GLY A 53 9.19 -11.09 -15.19
CA GLY A 53 9.74 -9.74 -14.97
C GLY A 53 9.64 -9.29 -13.51
N TYR A 54 8.50 -9.55 -12.86
CA TYR A 54 8.29 -9.24 -11.45
C TYR A 54 9.20 -10.07 -10.53
N LEU A 55 9.38 -11.37 -10.83
CA LEU A 55 10.28 -12.26 -10.08
C LEU A 55 11.74 -11.81 -10.20
N VAL A 56 12.22 -11.49 -11.41
CA VAL A 56 13.61 -11.04 -11.62
C VAL A 56 13.89 -9.75 -10.87
N GLN A 57 12.99 -8.76 -10.96
CA GLN A 57 13.14 -7.51 -10.20
C GLN A 57 13.11 -7.77 -8.68
N GLY A 58 12.23 -8.66 -8.21
CA GLY A 58 12.16 -9.08 -6.83
C GLY A 58 13.48 -9.71 -6.36
N ALA A 59 14.05 -10.62 -7.12
CA ALA A 59 15.33 -11.28 -6.78
C ALA A 59 16.50 -10.29 -6.66
N VAL A 60 16.56 -9.28 -7.55
CA VAL A 60 17.57 -8.21 -7.46
C VAL A 60 17.39 -7.44 -6.14
N VAL A 61 16.17 -7.07 -5.81
CA VAL A 61 15.90 -6.27 -4.61
C VAL A 61 16.15 -7.09 -3.32
N SER A 62 15.84 -8.39 -3.34
CA SER A 62 16.16 -9.32 -2.23
C SER A 62 17.65 -9.46 -2.01
N SER A 63 18.47 -9.46 -3.06
CA SER A 63 19.93 -9.48 -2.95
C SER A 63 20.46 -8.18 -2.31
N LEU A 64 19.85 -7.03 -2.59
CA LEU A 64 20.16 -5.76 -1.93
C LEU A 64 19.84 -5.80 -0.43
N PHE A 65 18.71 -6.42 -0.06
CA PHE A 65 18.37 -6.61 1.35
C PHE A 65 19.42 -7.43 2.09
N LEU A 66 19.81 -8.57 1.53
CA LEU A 66 20.85 -9.44 2.12
C LEU A 66 22.20 -8.73 2.22
N MET A 67 22.56 -7.94 1.22
CA MET A 67 23.77 -7.12 1.27
C MET A 67 23.70 -6.11 2.41
N GLY A 68 22.57 -5.38 2.56
CA GLY A 68 22.36 -4.46 3.67
C GLY A 68 22.41 -5.16 5.03
N LEU A 69 21.77 -6.34 5.15
CA LEU A 69 21.79 -7.14 6.36
C LEU A 69 23.21 -7.64 6.71
N SER A 70 23.98 -8.05 5.70
CA SER A 70 25.39 -8.45 5.87
C SER A 70 26.23 -7.31 6.45
N LEU A 71 26.02 -6.07 6.02
CA LEU A 71 26.72 -4.90 6.57
C LEU A 71 26.32 -4.64 8.02
N ILE A 72 25.04 -4.76 8.37
CA ILE A 72 24.57 -4.62 9.77
C ILE A 72 25.19 -5.73 10.63
N TYR A 73 25.18 -6.98 10.16
CA TYR A 73 25.81 -8.10 10.87
C TYR A 73 27.30 -7.87 11.07
N GLY A 74 28.00 -7.34 10.07
CA GLY A 74 29.43 -7.00 10.18
C GLY A 74 29.74 -5.95 11.24
N MET A 75 28.75 -5.10 11.59
CA MET A 75 28.89 -4.09 12.64
C MET A 75 28.58 -4.62 14.05
N CYS A 76 27.48 -5.36 14.20
CA CYS A 76 26.95 -5.76 15.52
C CYS A 76 27.06 -7.26 15.83
N ALA A 77 27.35 -8.12 14.83
CA ALA A 77 27.45 -9.59 14.94
C ALA A 77 26.17 -10.28 15.46
N HIS A 78 25.02 -9.64 15.38
CA HIS A 78 23.70 -10.13 15.83
C HIS A 78 22.66 -9.97 14.73
N PHE A 79 21.62 -10.83 14.76
CA PHE A 79 20.44 -10.72 13.90
C PHE A 79 19.18 -10.32 14.66
N ASP A 80 19.15 -10.45 15.99
CA ASP A 80 18.02 -10.17 16.84
C ASP A 80 17.76 -8.66 16.92
N PHE A 81 16.51 -8.24 16.78
CA PHE A 81 16.12 -6.83 16.81
C PHE A 81 16.49 -6.13 18.10
N GLU A 82 16.32 -6.80 19.24
CA GLU A 82 16.64 -6.25 20.56
C GLU A 82 18.15 -5.99 20.70
N GLN A 83 18.97 -7.00 20.37
CA GLN A 83 20.43 -6.86 20.47
C GLN A 83 20.98 -5.78 19.53
N ILE A 84 20.45 -5.70 18.31
CA ILE A 84 20.81 -4.65 17.34
C ILE A 84 20.42 -3.27 17.88
N SER A 85 19.22 -3.11 18.45
CA SER A 85 18.77 -1.85 19.00
C SER A 85 19.65 -1.39 20.17
N LEU A 86 20.04 -2.31 21.06
CA LEU A 86 20.94 -2.04 22.18
C LEU A 86 22.37 -1.66 21.70
N TYR A 87 22.89 -2.37 20.68
CA TYR A 87 24.18 -2.03 20.09
C TYR A 87 24.21 -0.61 19.56
N PHE A 88 23.22 -0.24 18.76
CA PHE A 88 23.15 1.12 18.23
C PHE A 88 22.82 2.15 19.32
N ALA A 89 21.99 1.86 20.31
CA ALA A 89 21.76 2.76 21.45
C ALA A 89 23.07 3.14 22.19
N ASN A 90 23.97 2.21 22.33
CA ASN A 90 25.29 2.44 22.94
C ASN A 90 26.27 3.17 22.01
N LEU A 91 26.11 3.06 20.69
CA LEU A 91 26.99 3.70 19.71
C LEU A 91 26.70 5.18 19.51
N SER A 92 25.55 5.70 19.95
CA SER A 92 25.13 7.09 19.78
C SER A 92 26.10 8.12 20.41
N SER A 93 26.96 7.67 21.31
CA SER A 93 28.00 8.48 21.94
C SER A 93 29.31 8.60 21.12
N VAL A 94 29.48 7.80 20.05
CA VAL A 94 30.71 7.75 19.24
C VAL A 94 30.43 8.38 17.87
N MET A 95 30.86 9.60 17.66
CA MET A 95 30.78 10.29 16.36
C MET A 95 31.76 9.67 15.36
N GLY A 96 31.30 9.28 14.17
CA GLY A 96 32.21 8.93 13.07
C GLY A 96 31.70 7.96 12.00
N GLN A 97 32.61 7.22 11.38
CA GLN A 97 32.40 6.31 10.24
C GLN A 97 31.25 5.30 10.35
N PRO A 98 30.86 4.76 11.52
CA PRO A 98 29.77 3.80 11.61
C PRO A 98 28.41 4.33 11.13
N GLN A 99 28.17 5.66 11.23
CA GLN A 99 26.89 6.25 10.77
C GLN A 99 26.71 6.19 9.26
N VAL A 100 27.78 6.38 8.48
CA VAL A 100 27.74 6.34 7.01
C VAL A 100 27.44 4.92 6.54
N LEU A 101 28.14 3.93 7.12
CA LEU A 101 27.95 2.51 6.79
C LEU A 101 26.55 2.03 7.15
N LEU A 102 26.04 2.42 8.33
CA LEU A 102 24.68 2.13 8.75
C LEU A 102 23.64 2.74 7.79
N THR A 103 23.81 4.00 7.44
CA THR A 103 22.90 4.69 6.51
C THR A 103 22.87 3.97 5.16
N PHE A 104 24.02 3.56 4.65
CA PHE A 104 24.13 2.81 3.40
C PHE A 104 23.46 1.43 3.51
N ALA A 105 23.70 0.69 4.59
CA ALA A 105 23.05 -0.59 4.84
C ALA A 105 21.50 -0.47 4.89
N LEU A 106 21.00 0.56 5.59
CA LEU A 106 19.57 0.83 5.67
C LEU A 106 18.97 1.19 4.31
N ILE A 107 19.66 2.00 3.49
CA ILE A 107 19.20 2.31 2.12
C ILE A 107 19.06 1.04 1.29
N LEU A 108 20.01 0.11 1.36
CA LEU A 108 19.93 -1.16 0.65
C LEU A 108 18.75 -2.01 1.11
N MET A 109 18.51 -2.11 2.40
CA MET A 109 17.34 -2.83 2.94
C MET A 109 16.02 -2.17 2.57
N MET A 110 15.99 -0.82 2.55
CA MET A 110 14.79 -0.04 2.17
C MET A 110 14.34 -0.33 0.73
N CYS A 111 15.27 -0.61 -0.20
CA CYS A 111 14.92 -0.94 -1.59
C CYS A 111 13.88 -2.06 -1.68
N THR A 112 13.94 -3.05 -0.78
CA THR A 112 12.97 -4.16 -0.75
C THR A 112 11.57 -3.69 -0.39
N PHE A 113 11.44 -2.83 0.61
CA PHE A 113 10.14 -2.29 0.99
C PHE A 113 9.60 -1.34 -0.08
N LEU A 114 10.46 -0.51 -0.68
CA LEU A 114 10.07 0.38 -1.78
C LEU A 114 9.53 -0.42 -2.97
N PHE A 115 10.18 -1.53 -3.33
CA PHE A 115 9.72 -2.42 -4.39
C PHE A 115 8.39 -3.08 -4.03
N LYS A 116 8.28 -3.75 -2.87
CA LYS A 116 7.06 -4.47 -2.47
C LYS A 116 5.86 -3.53 -2.30
N LEU A 117 6.06 -2.29 -1.91
CA LEU A 117 5.03 -1.25 -1.77
C LEU A 117 4.72 -0.50 -3.08
N GLY A 118 5.46 -0.78 -4.17
CA GLY A 118 5.29 -0.11 -5.46
C GLY A 118 5.62 1.38 -5.42
N LEU A 119 6.68 1.75 -4.68
CA LEU A 119 7.16 3.13 -4.53
C LEU A 119 8.25 3.44 -5.56
N VAL A 120 8.35 4.69 -5.98
CA VAL A 120 9.41 5.15 -6.89
C VAL A 120 10.77 5.07 -6.17
N PRO A 121 11.86 4.60 -6.82
CA PRO A 121 11.97 4.28 -8.26
C PRO A 121 11.55 2.85 -8.65
N PHE A 122 11.14 2.01 -7.72
CA PHE A 122 10.85 0.59 -7.95
C PHE A 122 9.37 0.30 -8.28
N SER A 123 8.62 1.26 -8.83
CA SER A 123 7.18 1.12 -9.12
C SER A 123 6.85 0.60 -10.52
N SER A 124 7.86 0.34 -11.37
CA SER A 124 7.66 0.00 -12.79
C SER A 124 6.89 -1.31 -13.01
N TRP A 125 7.04 -2.28 -12.12
CA TRP A 125 6.36 -3.57 -12.20
C TRP A 125 4.85 -3.49 -11.94
N LEU A 126 4.41 -2.46 -11.19
CA LEU A 126 3.08 -2.39 -10.60
C LEU A 126 1.95 -2.36 -11.65
N PRO A 127 1.92 -1.42 -12.63
CA PRO A 127 0.82 -1.34 -13.60
C PRO A 127 0.73 -2.57 -14.49
N ASP A 128 1.86 -3.11 -14.92
CA ASP A 128 1.91 -4.23 -15.85
C ASP A 128 1.48 -5.54 -15.16
N THR A 129 1.98 -5.80 -13.95
CA THR A 129 1.56 -6.96 -13.15
C THR A 129 0.08 -6.94 -12.81
N PHE A 130 -0.48 -5.78 -12.46
CA PHE A 130 -1.90 -5.66 -12.14
C PHE A 130 -2.78 -5.84 -13.39
N GLU A 131 -2.34 -5.36 -14.55
CA GLU A 131 -3.04 -5.60 -15.81
C GLU A 131 -3.08 -7.08 -16.16
N GLY A 132 -1.96 -7.79 -16.04
CA GLY A 132 -1.86 -9.23 -16.28
C GLY A 132 -2.52 -10.10 -15.22
N ALA A 133 -2.71 -9.61 -14.00
CA ALA A 133 -3.31 -10.34 -12.90
C ALA A 133 -4.82 -10.57 -13.10
N SER A 134 -5.34 -11.69 -12.59
CA SER A 134 -6.78 -11.81 -12.39
C SER A 134 -7.24 -10.86 -11.29
N TYR A 135 -8.49 -10.42 -11.33
CA TYR A 135 -9.01 -9.42 -10.40
C TYR A 135 -8.87 -9.78 -8.91
N PRO A 136 -9.11 -11.06 -8.49
CA PRO A 136 -8.89 -11.46 -7.10
C PRO A 136 -7.41 -11.41 -6.69
N ILE A 137 -6.48 -11.68 -7.62
CA ILE A 137 -5.04 -11.57 -7.36
C ILE A 137 -4.64 -10.10 -7.19
N GLY A 138 -5.19 -9.20 -8.02
CA GLY A 138 -4.99 -7.75 -7.86
C GLY A 138 -5.44 -7.25 -6.49
N ALA A 139 -6.61 -7.70 -6.02
CA ALA A 139 -7.11 -7.40 -4.69
C ALA A 139 -6.17 -7.91 -3.58
N TYR A 140 -5.65 -9.12 -3.71
CA TYR A 140 -4.70 -9.71 -2.77
C TYR A 140 -3.39 -8.92 -2.73
N MET A 141 -2.77 -8.69 -3.89
CA MET A 141 -1.48 -8.02 -4.00
C MET A 141 -1.50 -6.57 -3.50
N SER A 142 -2.63 -5.89 -3.68
CA SER A 142 -2.81 -4.51 -3.20
C SER A 142 -3.18 -4.40 -1.72
N SER A 143 -3.48 -5.51 -1.04
CA SER A 143 -3.92 -5.51 0.37
C SER A 143 -2.89 -6.16 1.28
N ILE A 144 -2.69 -7.47 1.17
CA ILE A 144 -1.93 -8.26 2.16
C ILE A 144 -0.44 -7.93 2.17
N PRO A 145 0.28 -7.90 1.03
CA PRO A 145 1.68 -7.49 1.03
C PRO A 145 1.90 -6.06 1.52
N VAL A 146 0.97 -5.15 1.22
CA VAL A 146 1.05 -3.75 1.68
C VAL A 146 0.95 -3.66 3.20
N LEU A 147 -0.03 -4.36 3.81
CA LEU A 147 -0.17 -4.43 5.26
C LEU A 147 1.07 -4.99 5.93
N ALA A 148 1.54 -6.15 5.46
CA ALA A 148 2.73 -6.80 6.01
C ALA A 148 3.97 -5.90 5.89
N CYS A 149 4.21 -5.33 4.71
CA CYS A 149 5.37 -4.48 4.49
C CYS A 149 5.36 -3.23 5.37
N PHE A 150 4.23 -2.53 5.54
CA PHE A 150 4.17 -1.38 6.44
C PHE A 150 4.30 -1.78 7.91
N GLY A 151 3.72 -2.91 8.33
CA GLY A 151 3.89 -3.44 9.69
C GLY A 151 5.34 -3.75 10.02
N ILE A 152 6.05 -4.43 9.12
CA ILE A 152 7.47 -4.76 9.29
C ILE A 152 8.32 -3.48 9.22
N PHE A 153 8.05 -2.63 8.25
CA PHE A 153 8.79 -1.41 8.03
C PHE A 153 8.73 -0.48 9.24
N SER A 154 7.56 -0.39 9.91
CA SER A 154 7.43 0.36 11.15
C SER A 154 8.35 -0.17 12.25
N ARG A 155 8.46 -1.48 12.43
CA ARG A 155 9.34 -2.12 13.42
C ARG A 155 10.81 -1.88 13.13
N ILE A 156 11.24 -2.06 11.87
CA ILE A 156 12.64 -1.80 11.47
C ILE A 156 13.00 -0.34 11.72
N LEU A 157 12.11 0.58 11.36
CA LEU A 157 12.36 2.00 11.58
C LEU A 157 12.51 2.33 13.07
N MET A 158 11.76 1.68 13.96
CA MET A 158 11.89 1.86 15.41
C MET A 158 13.27 1.46 15.93
N ILE A 159 13.86 0.38 15.42
CA ILE A 159 15.22 -0.06 15.80
C ILE A 159 16.27 1.01 15.49
N PHE A 160 16.10 1.76 14.39
CA PHE A 160 17.08 2.70 13.88
C PHE A 160 16.69 4.18 14.03
N LEU A 161 15.66 4.49 14.83
CA LEU A 161 15.02 5.81 14.97
C LEU A 161 15.96 6.95 15.32
N ASN A 162 16.95 6.69 16.14
CA ASN A 162 17.79 7.75 16.73
C ASN A 162 18.96 8.17 15.83
N TYR A 163 19.20 7.44 14.70
CA TYR A 163 20.48 7.51 14.02
C TYR A 163 20.54 8.41 12.80
N THR A 164 19.41 8.69 12.11
CA THR A 164 19.57 9.35 10.80
C THR A 164 18.43 10.33 10.47
N PHE A 165 18.63 11.60 10.81
CA PHE A 165 17.81 12.68 10.24
C PHE A 165 17.83 12.65 8.70
N THR A 166 18.95 12.27 8.09
CA THR A 166 19.11 12.09 6.65
C THR A 166 18.10 11.07 6.09
N MET A 167 17.87 9.94 6.78
CA MET A 167 16.90 8.94 6.33
C MET A 167 15.47 9.46 6.30
N LYS A 168 15.08 10.29 7.27
CA LYS A 168 13.75 10.94 7.30
C LYS A 168 13.52 11.76 6.05
N ILE A 169 14.52 12.55 5.63
CA ILE A 169 14.44 13.39 4.43
C ILE A 169 14.41 12.53 3.17
N VAL A 170 15.25 11.50 3.07
CA VAL A 170 15.29 10.59 1.91
C VAL A 170 13.94 9.91 1.72
N LEU A 171 13.36 9.36 2.78
CA LEU A 171 12.04 8.72 2.74
C LEU A 171 10.93 9.72 2.41
N ALA A 172 11.00 10.96 2.92
CA ALA A 172 10.03 12.00 2.58
C ALA A 172 10.12 12.41 1.09
N CYS A 173 11.33 12.52 0.54
CA CYS A 173 11.54 12.76 -0.89
C CYS A 173 10.94 11.62 -1.74
N ILE A 174 11.23 10.37 -1.40
CA ILE A 174 10.70 9.19 -2.09
C ILE A 174 9.15 9.17 -2.02
N ALA A 175 8.59 9.45 -0.85
CA ALA A 175 7.15 9.52 -0.66
C ALA A 175 6.50 10.55 -1.60
N VAL A 176 7.02 11.77 -1.62
CA VAL A 176 6.49 12.87 -2.45
C VAL A 176 6.64 12.57 -3.94
N VAL A 177 7.80 12.10 -4.38
CA VAL A 177 8.02 11.71 -5.78
C VAL A 177 7.04 10.60 -6.19
N THR A 178 6.82 9.63 -5.31
CA THR A 178 5.86 8.55 -5.56
C THR A 178 4.42 9.07 -5.68
N ILE A 179 3.99 9.97 -4.78
CA ILE A 179 2.64 10.53 -4.81
C ILE A 179 2.42 11.34 -6.09
N ILE A 180 3.40 12.16 -6.51
CA ILE A 180 3.34 12.94 -7.75
C ILE A 180 3.26 11.99 -8.96
N PHE A 181 4.23 11.08 -9.07
CA PHE A 181 4.31 10.15 -10.21
C PHE A 181 3.06 9.29 -10.31
N GLY A 182 2.61 8.69 -9.19
CA GLY A 182 1.43 7.84 -9.15
C GLY A 182 0.15 8.60 -9.51
N SER A 183 -0.06 9.81 -8.99
CA SER A 183 -1.25 10.60 -9.27
C SER A 183 -1.33 11.08 -10.73
N LEU A 184 -0.22 11.54 -11.30
CA LEU A 184 -0.14 11.96 -12.71
C LEU A 184 -0.30 10.78 -13.67
N SER A 185 0.28 9.63 -13.33
CA SER A 185 0.14 8.41 -14.14
C SER A 185 -1.28 7.85 -14.08
N ALA A 186 -1.94 7.89 -12.91
CA ALA A 186 -3.33 7.42 -12.74
C ALA A 186 -4.32 8.16 -13.65
N ILE A 187 -4.15 9.48 -13.82
CA ILE A 187 -5.06 10.27 -14.67
C ILE A 187 -4.99 9.85 -16.15
N ARG A 188 -3.85 9.37 -16.60
CA ARG A 188 -3.65 8.97 -18.00
C ARG A 188 -4.18 7.57 -18.32
N GLN A 189 -4.51 6.77 -17.29
CA GLN A 189 -4.95 5.39 -17.50
C GLN A 189 -6.42 5.32 -17.93
N GLU A 190 -6.70 4.40 -18.85
CA GLU A 190 -8.05 4.02 -19.25
C GLU A 190 -8.47 2.69 -18.64
N SER A 191 -7.52 1.78 -18.40
CA SER A 191 -7.74 0.51 -17.73
C SER A 191 -7.98 0.69 -16.23
N LEU A 192 -9.05 0.10 -15.69
CA LEU A 192 -9.38 0.12 -14.26
C LEU A 192 -8.29 -0.54 -13.41
N LYS A 193 -7.69 -1.64 -13.89
CA LYS A 193 -6.63 -2.35 -13.19
C LYS A 193 -5.38 -1.47 -13.04
N ARG A 194 -4.93 -0.81 -14.10
CA ARG A 194 -3.78 0.10 -14.06
C ARG A 194 -4.05 1.32 -13.19
N LEU A 195 -5.28 1.85 -13.23
CA LEU A 195 -5.67 2.96 -12.36
C LEU A 195 -5.58 2.56 -10.89
N MET A 196 -6.09 1.35 -10.53
CA MET A 196 -6.00 0.84 -9.16
C MET A 196 -4.55 0.56 -8.73
N ALA A 197 -3.68 0.12 -9.65
CA ALA A 197 -2.25 -0.04 -9.39
C ALA A 197 -1.59 1.30 -9.00
N TYR A 198 -1.77 2.34 -9.80
CA TYR A 198 -1.25 3.67 -9.45
C TYR A 198 -1.90 4.26 -8.20
N SER A 199 -3.18 3.95 -7.97
CA SER A 199 -3.87 4.28 -6.71
C SER A 199 -3.14 3.69 -5.50
N MET A 200 -2.80 2.39 -5.55
CA MET A 200 -2.01 1.73 -4.49
C MET A 200 -0.68 2.45 -4.25
N SER A 201 0.05 2.80 -5.30
CA SER A 201 1.32 3.54 -5.19
C SER A 201 1.15 4.90 -4.48
N VAL A 202 0.11 5.67 -4.84
CA VAL A 202 -0.20 6.95 -4.18
C VAL A 202 -0.53 6.76 -2.70
N GLN A 203 -1.37 5.78 -2.36
CA GLN A 203 -1.73 5.52 -0.97
C GLN A 203 -0.51 5.06 -0.15
N SER A 204 0.34 4.19 -0.73
CA SER A 204 1.61 3.79 -0.12
C SER A 204 2.55 4.98 0.09
N GLY A 205 2.61 5.92 -0.86
CA GLY A 205 3.39 7.15 -0.72
C GLY A 205 2.90 8.04 0.43
N ILE A 206 1.58 8.20 0.60
CA ILE A 206 1.00 8.96 1.72
C ILE A 206 1.34 8.29 3.07
N MET A 207 1.22 6.96 3.15
CA MET A 207 1.58 6.21 4.36
C MET A 207 3.08 6.33 4.68
N LEU A 208 3.94 6.25 3.64
CA LEU A 208 5.38 6.43 3.81
C LEU A 208 5.72 7.84 4.33
N LEU A 209 5.04 8.88 3.84
CA LEU A 209 5.23 10.24 4.34
C LEU A 209 4.86 10.34 5.83
N GLY A 210 3.80 9.67 6.28
CA GLY A 210 3.47 9.54 7.69
C GLY A 210 4.59 8.88 8.49
N MET A 211 5.21 7.82 7.97
CA MET A 211 6.29 7.10 8.65
C MET A 211 7.56 7.94 8.80
N CYS A 212 7.86 8.90 7.90
CA CYS A 212 9.07 9.72 7.94
C CYS A 212 9.21 10.57 9.21
N VAL A 213 8.11 10.82 9.91
CA VAL A 213 8.11 11.65 11.14
C VAL A 213 8.66 10.90 12.35
N PHE A 214 8.54 9.58 12.39
CA PHE A 214 9.02 8.71 13.48
C PHE A 214 8.55 9.14 14.88
N SER A 215 7.28 9.33 15.09
CA SER A 215 6.68 9.53 16.40
C SER A 215 5.60 8.49 16.65
N VAL A 216 5.30 8.19 17.91
CA VAL A 216 4.18 7.28 18.26
C VAL A 216 2.88 7.77 17.62
N TYR A 217 2.68 9.10 17.59
CA TYR A 217 1.52 9.71 16.94
C TYR A 217 1.52 9.47 15.42
N SER A 218 2.66 9.54 14.75
CA SER A 218 2.75 9.28 13.30
C SER A 218 2.56 7.81 12.97
N LEU A 219 3.13 6.90 13.77
CA LEU A 219 2.93 5.46 13.59
C LEU A 219 1.46 5.06 13.79
N SER A 220 0.82 5.58 14.84
CA SER A 220 -0.61 5.34 15.06
C SER A 220 -1.47 5.86 13.89
N SER A 221 -1.08 6.99 13.28
CA SER A 221 -1.78 7.52 12.10
C SER A 221 -1.65 6.60 10.87
N VAL A 222 -0.47 6.01 10.66
CA VAL A 222 -0.24 5.04 9.59
C VAL A 222 -1.01 3.75 9.82
N LEU A 223 -1.02 3.22 11.06
CA LEU A 223 -1.79 2.02 11.41
C LEU A 223 -3.30 2.23 11.18
N PHE A 224 -3.83 3.38 11.61
CA PHE A 224 -5.22 3.74 11.34
C PHE A 224 -5.51 3.86 9.84
N TYR A 225 -4.56 4.44 9.08
CA TYR A 225 -4.71 4.54 7.63
C TYR A 225 -4.72 3.17 6.96
N LEU A 226 -3.82 2.27 7.34
CA LEU A 226 -3.79 0.89 6.85
C LEU A 226 -5.11 0.18 7.09
N PHE A 227 -5.67 0.33 8.30
CA PHE A 227 -6.97 -0.24 8.64
C PHE A 227 -8.08 0.27 7.72
N CYS A 228 -8.18 1.58 7.52
CA CYS A 228 -9.17 2.18 6.60
C CYS A 228 -8.93 1.77 5.14
N TYR A 229 -7.67 1.74 4.71
CA TYR A 229 -7.28 1.40 3.35
C TYR A 229 -7.73 0.02 2.93
N VAL A 230 -7.59 -0.99 3.81
CA VAL A 230 -7.98 -2.38 3.50
C VAL A 230 -9.45 -2.47 3.11
N PHE A 231 -10.35 -1.88 3.91
CA PHE A 231 -11.79 -1.91 3.60
C PHE A 231 -12.10 -1.19 2.29
N ALA A 232 -11.52 -0.02 2.08
CA ALA A 232 -11.73 0.75 0.86
C ALA A 232 -11.16 0.02 -0.37
N ASN A 233 -9.98 -0.58 -0.26
CA ASN A 233 -9.32 -1.28 -1.36
C ASN A 233 -10.04 -2.58 -1.73
N ILE A 234 -10.41 -3.43 -0.75
CA ILE A 234 -11.17 -4.66 -0.98
C ILE A 234 -12.54 -4.32 -1.58
N GLY A 235 -13.20 -3.26 -1.08
CA GLY A 235 -14.45 -2.77 -1.63
C GLY A 235 -14.33 -2.37 -3.10
N ALA A 236 -13.28 -1.62 -3.46
CA ALA A 236 -13.03 -1.21 -4.84
C ALA A 236 -12.77 -2.40 -5.77
N TRP A 237 -11.94 -3.35 -5.35
CA TRP A 237 -11.70 -4.55 -6.14
C TRP A 237 -12.93 -5.46 -6.25
N SER A 238 -13.73 -5.59 -5.20
CA SER A 238 -15.00 -6.35 -5.27
C SER A 238 -15.97 -5.75 -6.28
N ALA A 239 -16.02 -4.42 -6.36
CA ALA A 239 -16.78 -3.71 -7.38
C ALA A 239 -16.25 -4.01 -8.79
N ILE A 240 -14.95 -3.93 -9.01
CA ILE A 240 -14.34 -4.21 -10.32
C ILE A 240 -14.56 -5.68 -10.73
N ILE A 241 -14.48 -6.63 -9.79
CA ILE A 241 -14.81 -8.05 -10.02
C ILE A 241 -16.25 -8.21 -10.50
N LEU A 242 -17.20 -7.52 -9.88
CA LEU A 242 -18.61 -7.53 -10.28
C LEU A 242 -18.82 -6.99 -11.71
N LEU A 243 -18.14 -5.89 -12.05
CA LEU A 243 -18.17 -5.30 -13.38
C LEU A 243 -17.67 -6.27 -14.46
N TYR A 244 -16.52 -6.88 -14.18
CA TYR A 244 -15.94 -7.84 -15.13
C TYR A 244 -16.79 -9.09 -15.29
N ASN A 245 -17.27 -9.69 -14.20
CA ASN A 245 -18.06 -10.92 -14.26
C ASN A 245 -19.42 -10.70 -14.90
N SER A 246 -20.02 -9.52 -14.72
CA SER A 246 -21.36 -9.23 -15.23
C SER A 246 -21.40 -8.81 -16.70
N ALA A 247 -20.42 -8.05 -17.16
CA ALA A 247 -20.46 -7.45 -18.50
C ALA A 247 -19.07 -7.34 -19.18
N LYS A 248 -18.04 -7.98 -18.62
CA LYS A 248 -16.64 -7.93 -19.12
C LYS A 248 -16.07 -6.52 -19.27
N LEU A 249 -16.51 -5.58 -18.42
CA LEU A 249 -16.09 -4.19 -18.47
C LEU A 249 -14.72 -4.03 -17.82
N GLU A 250 -13.73 -3.59 -18.58
CA GLU A 250 -12.34 -3.43 -18.13
C GLU A 250 -11.87 -1.97 -18.17
N ASN A 251 -12.43 -1.18 -19.09
CA ASN A 251 -12.02 0.20 -19.33
C ASN A 251 -13.03 1.21 -18.78
N LEU A 252 -12.55 2.45 -18.54
CA LEU A 252 -13.40 3.55 -18.09
C LEU A 252 -14.53 3.87 -19.06
N ASN A 253 -14.26 3.72 -20.38
CA ASN A 253 -15.26 4.00 -21.41
C ASN A 253 -16.43 3.02 -21.39
N ASP A 254 -16.20 1.81 -20.91
CA ASP A 254 -17.21 0.74 -20.86
C ASP A 254 -18.20 0.93 -19.69
N LEU A 255 -17.83 1.76 -18.69
CA LEU A 255 -18.64 2.00 -17.48
C LEU A 255 -19.85 2.91 -17.71
N LYS A 256 -20.00 3.48 -18.90
CA LYS A 256 -21.01 4.48 -19.16
C LYS A 256 -22.43 3.90 -19.00
N GLY A 257 -23.25 4.59 -18.22
CA GLY A 257 -24.68 4.26 -18.05
C GLY A 257 -25.01 3.13 -17.08
N ILE A 258 -24.04 2.55 -16.38
CA ILE A 258 -24.28 1.43 -15.44
C ILE A 258 -25.28 1.82 -14.33
N ILE A 259 -25.36 3.09 -13.93
CA ILE A 259 -26.29 3.55 -12.89
C ILE A 259 -27.74 3.23 -13.21
N TYR A 260 -28.14 3.25 -14.49
CA TYR A 260 -29.53 2.98 -14.91
C TYR A 260 -29.89 1.50 -14.77
N HIS A 261 -28.90 0.62 -14.79
CA HIS A 261 -29.10 -0.83 -14.66
C HIS A 261 -28.90 -1.34 -13.23
N ARG A 262 -28.00 -0.72 -12.47
CA ARG A 262 -27.61 -1.16 -11.10
C ARG A 262 -27.33 0.03 -10.16
N PRO A 263 -28.33 0.80 -9.74
CA PRO A 263 -28.12 2.00 -8.94
C PRO A 263 -27.44 1.73 -7.59
N TYR A 264 -27.89 0.74 -6.83
CA TYR A 264 -27.31 0.41 -5.51
C TYR A 264 -25.83 0.01 -5.59
N TYR A 265 -25.47 -0.73 -6.62
CA TYR A 265 -24.09 -1.10 -6.89
C TYR A 265 -23.22 0.14 -7.15
N VAL A 266 -23.66 1.04 -8.01
CA VAL A 266 -22.91 2.25 -8.36
C VAL A 266 -22.78 3.17 -7.15
N ILE A 267 -23.80 3.29 -6.31
CA ILE A 267 -23.74 4.06 -5.08
C ILE A 267 -22.69 3.48 -4.13
N ALA A 268 -22.71 2.15 -3.88
CA ALA A 268 -21.74 1.51 -3.01
C ALA A 268 -20.29 1.66 -3.53
N PHE A 269 -20.08 1.47 -4.84
CA PHE A 269 -18.76 1.68 -5.46
C PHE A 269 -18.31 3.14 -5.35
N THR A 270 -19.23 4.10 -5.55
CA THR A 270 -18.94 5.53 -5.38
C THR A 270 -18.51 5.86 -3.96
N VAL A 271 -19.17 5.31 -2.93
CA VAL A 271 -18.80 5.50 -1.52
C VAL A 271 -17.38 4.99 -1.27
N VAL A 272 -17.03 3.82 -1.77
CA VAL A 272 -15.68 3.24 -1.63
C VAL A 272 -14.62 4.08 -2.35
N LEU A 273 -14.91 4.58 -3.56
CA LEU A 273 -13.99 5.47 -4.29
C LEU A 273 -13.81 6.81 -3.57
N ILE A 274 -14.86 7.36 -2.96
CA ILE A 274 -14.81 8.56 -2.10
C ILE A 274 -13.92 8.29 -0.87
N ALA A 275 -13.99 7.08 -0.30
CA ALA A 275 -13.12 6.69 0.81
C ALA A 275 -11.65 6.62 0.40
N LEU A 276 -11.31 6.04 -0.76
CA LEU A 276 -9.95 6.05 -1.31
C LEU A 276 -9.50 7.48 -1.67
N ALA A 277 -10.39 8.30 -2.20
CA ALA A 277 -10.13 9.71 -2.46
C ALA A 277 -9.82 10.48 -1.17
N GLY A 278 -10.37 10.04 -0.02
CA GLY A 278 -10.22 10.70 1.26
C GLY A 278 -11.11 11.94 1.37
N LEU A 279 -12.37 11.82 0.97
CA LEU A 279 -13.38 12.88 1.10
C LEU A 279 -14.34 12.56 2.25
N ALA A 280 -14.78 13.59 2.98
CA ALA A 280 -15.79 13.43 4.02
C ALA A 280 -17.14 12.96 3.40
N PRO A 281 -17.93 12.14 4.11
CA PRO A 281 -17.85 11.64 5.48
C PRO A 281 -17.30 10.20 5.56
N THR A 282 -16.14 9.91 5.05
CA THR A 282 -15.54 8.56 5.03
C THR A 282 -14.31 8.41 5.93
N CYS A 283 -13.99 7.17 6.32
CA CYS A 283 -12.81 6.87 7.13
C CYS A 283 -11.50 7.30 6.45
N GLY A 284 -11.43 7.28 5.11
CA GLY A 284 -10.26 7.73 4.37
C GLY A 284 -9.95 9.22 4.55
N PHE A 285 -10.96 10.05 4.74
CA PHE A 285 -10.78 11.47 5.09
C PHE A 285 -10.08 11.60 6.45
N VAL A 286 -10.64 10.96 7.49
CA VAL A 286 -10.07 10.99 8.84
C VAL A 286 -8.63 10.47 8.84
N ALA A 287 -8.38 9.37 8.11
CA ALA A 287 -7.06 8.77 8.01
C ALA A 287 -6.03 9.70 7.35
N LYS A 288 -6.37 10.37 6.24
CA LYS A 288 -5.51 11.36 5.59
C LYS A 288 -5.24 12.56 6.49
N MET A 289 -6.29 13.10 7.11
CA MET A 289 -6.15 14.23 8.04
C MET A 289 -5.25 13.88 9.22
N TYR A 290 -5.34 12.63 9.72
CA TYR A 290 -4.51 12.18 10.84
C TYR A 290 -3.04 12.09 10.44
N ILE A 291 -2.70 11.50 9.27
CA ILE A 291 -1.32 11.48 8.74
C ILE A 291 -0.81 12.92 8.50
N PHE A 292 -1.59 13.74 7.82
CA PHE A 292 -1.16 15.11 7.51
C PHE A 292 -0.96 15.97 8.77
N SER A 293 -1.79 15.76 9.80
CA SER A 293 -1.59 16.42 11.09
C SER A 293 -0.32 15.94 11.80
N ALA A 294 0.03 14.65 11.68
CA ALA A 294 1.28 14.12 12.22
C ALA A 294 2.50 14.75 11.53
N VAL A 295 2.47 14.87 10.21
CA VAL A 295 3.54 15.51 9.42
C VAL A 295 3.62 17.02 9.73
N ALA A 296 2.49 17.71 9.88
CA ALA A 296 2.47 19.13 10.20
C ALA A 296 3.09 19.45 11.58
N ARG A 297 2.89 18.56 12.55
CA ARG A 297 3.47 18.69 13.90
C ARG A 297 4.97 18.43 13.97
N SER A 298 5.57 17.81 12.95
CA SER A 298 6.99 17.42 12.96
C SER A 298 7.98 18.56 12.68
N GLY A 299 7.48 19.76 12.36
CA GLY A 299 8.29 20.96 12.17
C GLY A 299 8.32 21.48 10.73
N PHE A 300 8.89 22.67 10.56
CA PHE A 300 8.88 23.42 9.29
C PHE A 300 9.56 22.68 8.13
N ILE A 301 10.52 21.80 8.41
CA ILE A 301 11.27 21.06 7.38
C ILE A 301 10.35 20.13 6.57
N PHE A 302 9.32 19.56 7.20
CA PHE A 302 8.40 18.63 6.55
C PHE A 302 7.20 19.33 5.89
N LEU A 303 6.98 20.62 6.12
CA LEU A 303 5.86 21.36 5.51
C LEU A 303 5.86 21.37 3.98
N PRO A 304 7.00 21.57 3.27
CA PRO A 304 7.00 21.49 1.81
C PRO A 304 6.54 20.14 1.29
N PHE A 305 6.97 19.04 1.91
CA PHE A 305 6.57 17.69 1.54
C PHE A 305 5.06 17.48 1.75
N LEU A 306 4.53 18.00 2.86
CA LEU A 306 3.10 17.98 3.15
C LEU A 306 2.29 18.74 2.10
N LEU A 307 2.70 19.95 1.74
CA LEU A 307 2.00 20.77 0.74
C LEU A 307 1.96 20.07 -0.63
N ILE A 308 3.08 19.50 -1.06
CA ILE A 308 3.14 18.76 -2.33
C ILE A 308 2.25 17.52 -2.26
N ALA A 309 2.25 16.78 -1.14
CA ALA A 309 1.39 15.61 -0.97
C ALA A 309 -0.10 15.98 -0.99
N LEU A 310 -0.49 17.11 -0.39
CA LEU A 310 -1.86 17.63 -0.45
C LEU A 310 -2.28 17.94 -1.88
N VAL A 311 -1.48 18.71 -2.63
CA VAL A 311 -1.78 19.03 -4.04
C VAL A 311 -1.89 17.76 -4.89
N SER A 312 -0.95 16.84 -4.74
CA SER A 312 -0.96 15.58 -5.50
C SER A 312 -2.14 14.67 -5.12
N SER A 313 -2.57 14.71 -3.86
CA SER A 313 -3.78 13.96 -3.43
C SER A 313 -5.05 14.49 -4.10
N VAL A 314 -5.14 15.82 -4.34
CA VAL A 314 -6.25 16.42 -5.12
C VAL A 314 -6.21 15.94 -6.58
N ILE A 315 -5.03 15.81 -7.16
CA ILE A 315 -4.87 15.23 -8.51
C ILE A 315 -5.42 13.79 -8.56
N MET A 316 -5.14 12.98 -7.53
CA MET A 316 -5.65 11.60 -7.47
C MET A 316 -7.18 11.56 -7.28
N ILE A 317 -7.78 12.52 -6.57
CA ILE A 317 -9.25 12.65 -6.47
C ILE A 317 -9.88 12.75 -7.86
N TYR A 318 -9.26 13.50 -8.76
CA TYR A 318 -9.73 13.60 -10.15
C TYR A 318 -9.66 12.23 -10.89
N GLY A 319 -8.65 11.40 -10.60
CA GLY A 319 -8.58 10.03 -11.13
C GLY A 319 -9.81 9.18 -10.74
N TYR A 320 -10.20 9.21 -9.47
CA TYR A 320 -11.41 8.51 -9.00
C TYR A 320 -12.70 9.16 -9.52
N TRP A 321 -12.73 10.49 -9.63
CA TRP A 321 -13.85 11.21 -10.20
C TRP A 321 -14.14 10.82 -11.63
N ARG A 322 -13.12 10.50 -12.44
CA ARG A 322 -13.31 9.99 -13.81
C ARG A 322 -14.10 8.69 -13.83
N ILE A 323 -13.85 7.76 -12.89
CA ILE A 323 -14.63 6.52 -12.75
C ILE A 323 -16.07 6.84 -12.41
N ILE A 324 -16.28 7.68 -11.38
CA ILE A 324 -17.62 8.07 -10.93
C ILE A 324 -18.38 8.73 -12.08
N ARG A 325 -17.79 9.73 -12.72
CA ARG A 325 -18.41 10.44 -13.86
C ARG A 325 -18.77 9.50 -15.00
N ALA A 326 -17.92 8.50 -15.30
CA ALA A 326 -18.21 7.52 -16.34
C ALA A 326 -19.47 6.71 -16.01
N MET A 327 -19.61 6.23 -14.77
CA MET A 327 -20.77 5.45 -14.34
C MET A 327 -22.10 6.21 -14.40
N PHE A 328 -22.07 7.53 -14.17
CA PHE A 328 -23.27 8.39 -14.18
C PHE A 328 -23.61 8.98 -15.55
N ARG A 329 -22.74 8.82 -16.55
CA ARG A 329 -22.98 9.40 -17.89
C ARG A 329 -24.09 8.62 -18.61
N ARG A 330 -25.10 9.32 -19.14
CA ARG A 330 -26.18 8.72 -19.95
C ARG A 330 -25.65 8.12 -21.23
N ILE A 331 -26.07 6.88 -21.54
CA ILE A 331 -25.94 6.24 -22.85
C ILE A 331 -27.19 5.36 -23.09
N GLU A 332 -27.60 5.27 -24.34
CA GLU A 332 -28.76 4.50 -24.79
C GLU A 332 -28.49 3.01 -25.06
N THR A 333 -27.27 2.52 -24.79
CA THR A 333 -26.92 1.11 -25.03
C THR A 333 -27.40 0.23 -23.88
N LYS A 334 -28.18 -0.81 -24.23
CA LYS A 334 -28.58 -1.87 -23.30
C LYS A 334 -27.32 -2.70 -22.93
N ILE A 335 -26.88 -2.59 -21.69
CA ILE A 335 -25.85 -3.48 -21.14
C ILE A 335 -26.57 -4.72 -20.64
N GLU A 336 -26.38 -5.87 -21.29
CA GLU A 336 -26.85 -7.15 -20.77
C GLU A 336 -26.01 -7.50 -19.54
N VAL A 337 -26.66 -7.58 -18.40
CA VAL A 337 -25.99 -7.74 -17.11
C VAL A 337 -26.44 -9.04 -16.48
N ASP A 338 -25.53 -10.02 -16.41
CA ASP A 338 -25.76 -11.31 -15.75
C ASP A 338 -25.74 -11.16 -14.21
N ASN A 339 -26.62 -11.89 -13.52
CA ASN A 339 -26.91 -11.69 -12.09
C ASN A 339 -26.06 -12.56 -11.12
N GLN A 340 -25.06 -13.29 -11.60
CA GLN A 340 -24.54 -14.49 -10.97
C GLN A 340 -23.60 -14.40 -9.76
N VAL A 341 -23.14 -13.23 -9.28
CA VAL A 341 -22.13 -13.23 -8.18
C VAL A 341 -22.64 -12.56 -6.92
N ILE A 342 -23.34 -13.33 -6.07
CA ILE A 342 -23.91 -12.85 -4.80
C ILE A 342 -22.82 -12.49 -3.78
N SER A 343 -21.73 -13.28 -3.69
CA SER A 343 -20.67 -13.09 -2.69
C SER A 343 -19.93 -11.76 -2.85
N SER A 344 -19.58 -11.36 -4.08
CA SER A 344 -18.87 -10.09 -4.30
C SER A 344 -19.76 -8.87 -4.04
N LYS A 345 -21.10 -9.00 -4.22
CA LYS A 345 -22.05 -7.93 -3.86
C LYS A 345 -22.06 -7.71 -2.35
N PHE A 346 -22.13 -8.79 -1.56
CA PHE A 346 -22.10 -8.70 -0.11
C PHE A 346 -20.83 -8.02 0.39
N ILE A 347 -19.66 -8.42 -0.14
CA ILE A 347 -18.37 -7.81 0.22
C ILE A 347 -18.36 -6.31 -0.09
N LEU A 348 -18.84 -5.91 -1.27
CA LEU A 348 -18.90 -4.49 -1.66
C LEU A 348 -19.75 -3.68 -0.70
N TYR A 349 -20.97 -4.14 -0.38
CA TYR A 349 -21.85 -3.41 0.53
C TYR A 349 -21.34 -3.38 1.95
N ALA A 350 -20.76 -4.48 2.43
CA ALA A 350 -20.13 -4.55 3.74
C ALA A 350 -18.94 -3.57 3.85
N CYS A 351 -18.09 -3.51 2.82
CA CYS A 351 -16.97 -2.57 2.77
C CYS A 351 -17.44 -1.11 2.67
N ALA A 352 -18.45 -0.82 1.86
CA ALA A 352 -19.02 0.51 1.75
C ALA A 352 -19.62 0.98 3.10
N PHE A 353 -20.35 0.10 3.78
CA PHE A 353 -20.87 0.38 5.12
C PHE A 353 -19.74 0.56 6.14
N ALA A 354 -18.72 -0.31 6.11
CA ALA A 354 -17.57 -0.23 6.99
C ALA A 354 -16.80 1.08 6.83
N THR A 355 -16.56 1.55 5.58
CA THR A 355 -15.83 2.81 5.33
C THR A 355 -16.54 4.05 5.88
N VAL A 356 -17.86 4.02 5.97
CA VAL A 356 -18.64 5.09 6.61
C VAL A 356 -18.73 4.86 8.13
N GLY A 357 -19.00 3.62 8.57
CA GLY A 357 -19.10 3.26 9.99
C GLY A 357 -17.83 3.52 10.80
N ILE A 358 -16.67 3.19 10.22
CA ILE A 358 -15.35 3.45 10.83
C ILE A 358 -15.13 4.96 11.06
N CYS A 359 -15.69 5.83 10.22
CA CYS A 359 -15.59 7.27 10.42
C CYS A 359 -16.20 7.71 11.76
N PHE A 360 -17.35 7.14 12.14
CA PHE A 360 -18.01 7.43 13.42
C PHE A 360 -17.32 6.76 14.64
N LEU A 361 -16.59 5.68 14.42
CA LEU A 361 -15.82 4.96 15.44
C LEU A 361 -14.34 5.36 15.46
N ALA A 362 -13.96 6.38 14.70
CA ALA A 362 -12.56 6.74 14.46
C ALA A 362 -11.78 6.96 15.78
N ASP A 363 -12.34 7.67 16.75
CA ASP A 363 -11.66 7.97 18.01
C ASP A 363 -11.26 6.69 18.79
N LYS A 364 -12.16 5.70 18.85
CA LYS A 364 -11.87 4.44 19.54
C LYS A 364 -10.79 3.63 18.83
N ILE A 365 -10.85 3.58 17.50
CA ILE A 365 -9.87 2.85 16.69
C ILE A 365 -8.50 3.56 16.74
N ILE A 366 -8.48 4.89 16.71
CA ILE A 366 -7.24 5.68 16.86
C ILE A 366 -6.59 5.40 18.22
N GLN A 367 -7.36 5.32 19.31
CA GLN A 367 -6.83 4.96 20.63
C GLN A 367 -6.20 3.55 20.63
N LEU A 368 -6.82 2.57 19.97
CA LEU A 368 -6.25 1.23 19.81
C LEU A 368 -4.97 1.26 18.98
N CYS A 369 -4.93 2.05 17.91
CA CYS A 369 -3.71 2.23 17.10
C CYS A 369 -2.59 2.93 17.89
N GLN A 370 -2.92 3.87 18.79
CA GLN A 370 -1.93 4.50 19.68
C GLN A 370 -1.35 3.50 20.68
N LEU A 371 -2.19 2.66 21.27
CA LEU A 371 -1.72 1.57 22.14
C LEU A 371 -0.82 0.60 21.37
N ALA A 372 -1.23 0.18 20.18
CA ALA A 372 -0.41 -0.70 19.34
C ALA A 372 0.94 -0.06 18.96
N ALA A 373 0.96 1.23 18.61
CA ALA A 373 2.19 1.96 18.29
C ALA A 373 3.11 2.17 19.50
N TYR A 374 2.57 2.16 20.71
CA TYR A 374 3.35 2.27 21.94
C TYR A 374 4.07 0.95 22.29
N TYR A 375 3.46 -0.20 21.95
CA TYR A 375 4.03 -1.54 22.21
C TYR A 375 4.87 -2.10 21.05
N MET A 376 4.96 -1.43 19.92
CA MET A 376 5.88 -1.75 18.82
C MET A 376 7.30 -1.28 19.11
#